data_2fb2e7059a7e467e3ff427f6e5907699
#
_entry.id   2fb2e7059a7e467e3ff427f6e5907699
#
_cell.length_a   1.000
_cell.length_b   1.000
_cell.length_c   1.000
_cell.angle_alpha   90.00
_cell.angle_beta   90.00
_cell.angle_gamma   90.00
#
_symmetry.space_group_name_H-M   'P 1'
#
loop_
_entity.id
_entity.type
_entity.pdbx_description
1 polymer ?
#
loop_
_entity_poly.entity_id
_entity_poly.type
_entity_poly.pdbx_seq_one_letter_code
_entity_poly.pdbx_strand_id
1 'polypeptide(L)'
;EYHIIPGNHETKWSESGVTDFARVFGSERFKFEHDGILFMGVNSGPIIRMADGHVAPQDIDWIKTELDKAGKEKPVIFITHYPLQPGDVDNWYDVTDAIRPYNIRLVMGGHYHKYMQLEYDGIPGILCRSNLRAKEKTGGYSLCEVTPDSIFIYEHKIGNVPTRKGAYSMTGMNYPKSNAGYPRPDYSVNKEFPQVS
;
A
#
# COMPACT_ATOMS: atom_id res chain seq x y z
N GLU A 1 15.63 7.22 -11.51
CA GLU A 1 15.30 7.32 -10.07
C GLU A 1 14.44 6.13 -9.68
N TYR A 2 14.63 5.61 -8.46
CA TYR A 2 13.79 4.53 -7.92
C TYR A 2 13.36 4.89 -6.50
N HIS A 3 12.18 4.39 -6.11
CA HIS A 3 11.64 4.52 -4.77
C HIS A 3 11.28 3.13 -4.25
N ILE A 4 11.53 2.87 -2.99
CA ILE A 4 11.41 1.54 -2.41
C ILE A 4 10.82 1.61 -1.01
N ILE A 5 10.01 0.62 -0.65
CA ILE A 5 9.53 0.36 0.70
C ILE A 5 9.89 -1.08 1.08
N PRO A 6 10.05 -1.38 2.37
CA PRO A 6 10.31 -2.74 2.81
C PRO A 6 9.06 -3.63 2.65
N GLY A 7 9.31 -4.91 2.44
CA GLY A 7 8.29 -5.95 2.51
C GLY A 7 8.47 -6.83 3.74
N ASN A 8 7.71 -7.94 3.80
CA ASN A 8 7.79 -8.88 4.92
C ASN A 8 9.16 -9.56 5.06
N HIS A 9 9.91 -9.70 3.99
CA HIS A 9 11.25 -10.28 4.06
C HIS A 9 12.24 -9.35 4.78
N GLU A 10 12.15 -8.05 4.60
CA GLU A 10 12.98 -7.06 5.27
C GLU A 10 12.57 -6.85 6.71
N THR A 11 11.27 -6.94 7.02
CA THR A 11 10.75 -6.67 8.37
C THR A 11 10.71 -7.90 9.27
N LYS A 12 10.30 -9.06 8.74
CA LYS A 12 10.06 -10.28 9.51
C LYS A 12 11.25 -11.23 9.53
N TRP A 13 11.98 -11.35 8.41
CA TRP A 13 12.98 -12.40 8.18
C TRP A 13 14.41 -11.88 8.34
N SER A 14 14.59 -10.57 8.39
CA SER A 14 15.87 -9.94 8.70
C SER A 14 16.12 -9.98 10.22
N GLU A 15 17.37 -10.25 10.63
CA GLU A 15 17.78 -10.18 12.04
C GLU A 15 17.70 -8.77 12.61
N SER A 16 17.94 -7.77 11.77
CA SER A 16 17.86 -6.34 12.11
C SER A 16 16.44 -5.78 12.06
N GLY A 17 15.44 -6.60 11.69
CA GLY A 17 14.14 -6.08 11.31
C GLY A 17 14.31 -5.10 10.15
N VAL A 18 13.63 -3.96 10.20
CA VAL A 18 13.70 -2.93 9.16
C VAL A 18 14.88 -1.96 9.31
N THR A 19 15.66 -2.08 10.39
CA THR A 19 16.74 -1.11 10.69
C THR A 19 17.81 -1.07 9.59
N ASP A 20 18.22 -2.23 9.07
CA ASP A 20 19.18 -2.27 7.97
C ASP A 20 18.61 -1.72 6.68
N PHE A 21 17.33 -1.92 6.42
CA PHE A 21 16.66 -1.30 5.27
C PHE A 21 16.74 0.22 5.37
N ALA A 22 16.35 0.80 6.50
CA ALA A 22 16.41 2.24 6.71
C ALA A 22 17.85 2.78 6.62
N ARG A 23 18.84 2.03 7.14
CA ARG A 23 20.27 2.40 7.05
C ARG A 23 20.78 2.43 5.60
N VAL A 24 20.32 1.50 4.74
CA VAL A 24 20.79 1.39 3.35
C VAL A 24 20.04 2.36 2.43
N PHE A 25 18.72 2.45 2.59
CA PHE A 25 17.84 3.21 1.70
C PHE A 25 17.40 4.57 2.25
N GLY A 26 17.79 4.90 3.48
CA GLY A 26 17.52 6.18 4.15
C GLY A 26 16.16 6.29 4.82
N SER A 27 15.15 5.54 4.39
CA SER A 27 13.80 5.61 4.94
C SER A 27 13.00 4.36 4.61
N GLU A 28 11.99 4.04 5.43
CA GLU A 28 10.99 2.98 5.19
C GLU A 28 9.77 3.49 4.41
N ARG A 29 9.75 4.77 4.10
CA ARG A 29 8.67 5.45 3.38
C ARG A 29 9.24 6.45 2.41
N PHE A 30 8.45 6.78 1.40
CA PHE A 30 8.82 7.80 0.41
C PHE A 30 7.62 8.63 -0.01
N LYS A 31 7.90 9.79 -0.57
CA LYS A 31 6.99 10.55 -1.42
C LYS A 31 7.76 11.25 -2.53
N PHE A 32 7.14 11.38 -3.67
CA PHE A 32 7.60 12.26 -4.75
C PHE A 32 6.42 12.71 -5.59
N GLU A 33 6.62 13.75 -6.36
CA GLU A 33 5.64 14.22 -7.33
C GLU A 33 6.17 14.05 -8.75
N HIS A 34 5.31 13.62 -9.64
CA HIS A 34 5.59 13.52 -11.06
C HIS A 34 4.34 13.87 -11.85
N ASP A 35 4.47 14.79 -12.81
CA ASP A 35 3.38 15.26 -13.66
C ASP A 35 2.08 15.63 -12.91
N GLY A 36 2.23 16.29 -11.77
CA GLY A 36 1.11 16.73 -10.96
C GLY A 36 0.48 15.66 -10.07
N ILE A 37 1.00 14.44 -10.05
CA ILE A 37 0.52 13.32 -9.25
C ILE A 37 1.48 13.13 -8.07
N LEU A 38 0.91 12.93 -6.88
CA LEU A 38 1.67 12.56 -5.69
C LEU A 38 1.74 11.04 -5.58
N PHE A 39 2.94 10.51 -5.48
CA PHE A 39 3.22 9.12 -5.16
C PHE A 39 3.70 9.02 -3.71
N MET A 40 3.07 8.13 -2.93
CA MET A 40 3.43 7.92 -1.53
C MET A 40 3.53 6.43 -1.24
N GLY A 41 4.59 6.03 -0.56
CA GLY A 41 4.78 4.65 -0.10
C GLY A 41 5.13 4.59 1.37
N VAL A 42 4.59 3.59 2.08
CA VAL A 42 4.85 3.34 3.50
C VAL A 42 5.15 1.87 3.76
N ASN A 43 5.90 1.62 4.82
CA ASN A 43 6.08 0.29 5.35
C ASN A 43 4.74 -0.26 5.86
N SER A 44 4.33 -1.41 5.35
CA SER A 44 3.17 -2.16 5.82
C SER A 44 3.56 -3.59 6.23
N GLY A 45 4.84 -3.85 6.42
CA GLY A 45 5.35 -5.15 6.83
C GLY A 45 5.04 -5.45 8.29
N PRO A 46 5.11 -6.74 8.70
CA PRO A 46 4.84 -7.12 10.06
C PRO A 46 5.87 -6.56 11.04
N ILE A 47 5.41 -6.27 12.25
CA ILE A 47 6.29 -5.92 13.38
C ILE A 47 6.82 -7.21 13.99
N ILE A 48 8.14 -7.34 14.12
CA ILE A 48 8.83 -8.40 14.86
C ILE A 48 8.17 -9.80 14.71
N ARG A 49 8.36 -10.48 13.59
CA ARG A 49 7.91 -11.88 13.37
C ARG A 49 6.40 -12.13 13.51
N MET A 50 5.58 -11.08 13.56
CA MET A 50 4.12 -11.22 13.45
C MET A 50 3.74 -11.79 12.08
N ALA A 51 2.54 -12.36 11.97
CA ALA A 51 2.04 -12.88 10.69
C ALA A 51 1.55 -11.73 9.80
N ASP A 52 0.70 -10.89 10.35
CA ASP A 52 0.04 -9.80 9.65
C ASP A 52 0.93 -8.57 9.56
N GLY A 53 0.75 -7.82 8.49
CA GLY A 53 1.36 -6.51 8.33
C GLY A 53 0.77 -5.49 9.30
N HIS A 54 1.49 -4.40 9.50
CA HIS A 54 1.08 -3.28 10.35
C HIS A 54 1.63 -1.98 9.79
N VAL A 55 0.84 -0.92 9.77
CA VAL A 55 1.32 0.43 9.47
C VAL A 55 1.49 1.18 10.78
N ALA A 56 2.72 1.57 11.08
CA ALA A 56 3.03 2.22 12.35
C ALA A 56 2.24 3.53 12.55
N PRO A 57 1.79 3.86 13.77
CA PRO A 57 1.03 5.09 14.04
C PRO A 57 1.73 6.35 13.53
N GLN A 58 3.05 6.45 13.68
CA GLN A 58 3.85 7.56 13.15
C GLN A 58 3.84 7.65 11.62
N ASP A 59 3.67 6.55 10.92
CA ASP A 59 3.52 6.56 9.46
C ASP A 59 2.10 6.99 9.05
N ILE A 60 1.08 6.61 9.82
CA ILE A 60 -0.29 7.10 9.63
C ILE A 60 -0.36 8.63 9.84
N ASP A 61 0.31 9.14 10.87
CA ASP A 61 0.40 10.58 11.12
C ASP A 61 1.17 11.31 10.01
N TRP A 62 2.24 10.71 9.50
CA TRP A 62 2.97 11.24 8.36
C TRP A 62 2.11 11.25 7.09
N ILE A 63 1.35 10.16 6.80
CA ILE A 63 0.42 10.10 5.67
C ILE A 63 -0.55 11.29 5.73
N LYS A 64 -1.24 11.49 6.86
CA LYS A 64 -2.18 12.59 7.04
C LYS A 64 -1.51 13.94 6.83
N THR A 65 -0.34 14.15 7.45
CA THR A 65 0.41 15.41 7.35
C THR A 65 0.80 15.74 5.89
N GLU A 66 1.27 14.75 5.15
CA GLU A 66 1.71 14.99 3.77
C GLU A 66 0.53 15.13 2.79
N LEU A 67 -0.57 14.43 3.03
CA LEU A 67 -1.80 14.59 2.26
C LEU A 67 -2.48 15.94 2.54
N ASP A 68 -2.47 16.41 3.79
CA ASP A 68 -2.97 17.75 4.13
C ASP A 68 -2.18 18.85 3.41
N LYS A 69 -0.84 18.72 3.35
CA LYS A 69 0.03 19.66 2.60
C LYS A 69 -0.25 19.63 1.10
N ALA A 70 -0.52 18.45 0.54
CA ALA A 70 -0.81 18.28 -0.88
C ALA A 70 -2.19 18.83 -1.27
N GLY A 71 -3.14 18.79 -0.33
CA GLY A 71 -4.52 19.21 -0.54
C GLY A 71 -5.41 18.09 -1.10
N LYS A 72 -6.71 18.26 -0.93
CA LYS A 72 -7.72 17.22 -1.22
C LYS A 72 -7.90 16.91 -2.71
N GLU A 73 -7.54 17.84 -3.57
CA GLU A 73 -7.72 17.71 -5.03
C GLU A 73 -6.52 17.03 -5.71
N LYS A 74 -5.37 16.99 -5.04
CA LYS A 74 -4.14 16.39 -5.58
C LYS A 74 -4.35 14.91 -5.85
N PRO A 75 -4.22 14.42 -7.10
CA PRO A 75 -4.31 13.00 -7.37
C PRO A 75 -3.15 12.24 -6.71
N VAL A 76 -3.46 11.14 -6.05
CA VAL A 76 -2.50 10.34 -5.29
C VAL A 76 -2.52 8.89 -5.74
N ILE A 77 -1.35 8.33 -5.97
CA ILE A 77 -1.13 6.88 -6.05
C ILE A 77 -0.44 6.46 -4.75
N PHE A 78 -1.12 5.60 -3.98
CA PHE A 78 -0.64 5.14 -2.69
C PHE A 78 -0.04 3.74 -2.79
N ILE A 79 1.09 3.49 -2.15
CA ILE A 79 1.87 2.27 -2.33
C ILE A 79 2.14 1.60 -0.98
N THR A 80 1.85 0.29 -0.90
CA THR A 80 2.13 -0.56 0.25
C THR A 80 2.72 -1.88 -0.23
N HIS A 81 3.33 -2.67 0.67
CA HIS A 81 3.71 -4.04 0.31
C HIS A 81 2.54 -5.00 0.50
N TYR A 82 1.92 -5.01 1.68
CA TYR A 82 0.74 -5.83 1.96
C TYR A 82 -0.54 -5.19 1.45
N PRO A 83 -1.52 -5.99 1.01
CA PRO A 83 -2.88 -5.50 0.74
C PRO A 83 -3.51 -4.87 1.99
N LEU A 84 -4.20 -3.73 1.85
CA LEU A 84 -4.88 -3.05 2.95
C LEU A 84 -6.24 -3.69 3.26
N GLN A 85 -6.23 -4.95 3.71
CA GLN A 85 -7.44 -5.72 3.96
C GLN A 85 -7.31 -6.64 5.20
N PRO A 86 -8.44 -7.17 5.74
CA PRO A 86 -8.42 -8.13 6.83
C PRO A 86 -7.56 -9.36 6.50
N GLY A 87 -6.75 -9.80 7.45
CA GLY A 87 -5.85 -10.96 7.30
C GLY A 87 -4.51 -10.66 6.64
N ASP A 88 -4.32 -9.46 6.11
CA ASP A 88 -3.04 -9.00 5.56
C ASP A 88 -2.42 -7.88 6.40
N VAL A 89 -3.19 -6.86 6.77
CA VAL A 89 -2.75 -5.75 7.64
C VAL A 89 -3.75 -5.60 8.79
N ASP A 90 -3.29 -5.70 10.02
CA ASP A 90 -4.16 -5.70 11.21
C ASP A 90 -4.90 -4.36 11.40
N ASN A 91 -4.25 -3.25 11.10
CA ASN A 91 -4.82 -1.90 11.17
C ASN A 91 -5.12 -1.28 9.79
N TRP A 92 -5.47 -2.09 8.78
CA TRP A 92 -5.77 -1.64 7.43
C TRP A 92 -6.83 -0.51 7.39
N TYR A 93 -7.80 -0.55 8.29
CA TYR A 93 -8.88 0.45 8.38
C TYR A 93 -8.38 1.82 8.83
N ASP A 94 -7.38 1.91 9.68
CA ASP A 94 -6.78 3.19 10.09
C ASP A 94 -6.09 3.86 8.89
N VAL A 95 -5.47 3.06 8.03
CA VAL A 95 -4.83 3.55 6.80
C VAL A 95 -5.86 3.99 5.78
N THR A 96 -6.89 3.16 5.51
CA THR A 96 -7.93 3.51 4.55
C THR A 96 -8.74 4.74 5.00
N ASP A 97 -9.00 4.88 6.31
CA ASP A 97 -9.64 6.07 6.86
C ASP A 97 -8.74 7.32 6.75
N ALA A 98 -7.42 7.16 6.93
CA ALA A 98 -6.48 8.27 6.81
C ALA A 98 -6.38 8.82 5.38
N ILE A 99 -6.41 7.96 4.38
CA ILE A 99 -6.27 8.35 2.97
C ILE A 99 -7.58 8.73 2.28
N ARG A 100 -8.71 8.22 2.75
CA ARG A 100 -10.04 8.41 2.15
C ARG A 100 -10.48 9.86 1.93
N PRO A 101 -10.17 10.84 2.81
CA PRO A 101 -10.56 12.24 2.60
C PRO A 101 -9.90 12.91 1.39
N TYR A 102 -8.91 12.24 0.77
CA TYR A 102 -8.08 12.80 -0.29
C TYR A 102 -8.34 12.11 -1.63
N ASN A 103 -7.79 12.67 -2.70
CA ASN A 103 -8.01 12.19 -4.07
C ASN A 103 -7.14 10.97 -4.40
N ILE A 104 -7.35 9.84 -3.70
CA ILE A 104 -6.63 8.60 -3.96
C ILE A 104 -7.14 7.94 -5.24
N ARG A 105 -6.30 7.78 -6.23
CA ARG A 105 -6.68 7.20 -7.53
C ARG A 105 -6.48 5.70 -7.60
N LEU A 106 -5.45 5.19 -6.91
CA LEU A 106 -5.12 3.78 -6.89
C LEU A 106 -4.25 3.48 -5.67
N VAL A 107 -4.49 2.33 -5.03
CA VAL A 107 -3.56 1.73 -4.08
C VAL A 107 -2.83 0.58 -4.76
N MET A 108 -1.50 0.60 -4.77
CA MET A 108 -0.68 -0.44 -5.38
C MET A 108 0.05 -1.23 -4.31
N GLY A 109 -0.04 -2.55 -4.38
CA GLY A 109 0.61 -3.45 -3.45
C GLY A 109 1.40 -4.56 -4.14
N GLY A 110 1.98 -5.44 -3.32
CA GLY A 110 2.76 -6.61 -3.74
C GLY A 110 2.35 -7.89 -3.02
N HIS A 111 3.30 -8.52 -2.33
CA HIS A 111 3.17 -9.64 -1.43
C HIS A 111 2.77 -10.98 -2.07
N TYR A 112 1.71 -11.06 -2.87
CA TYR A 112 1.23 -12.32 -3.46
C TYR A 112 1.92 -12.72 -4.77
N HIS A 113 2.90 -11.91 -5.23
CA HIS A 113 3.76 -12.17 -6.40
C HIS A 113 3.00 -12.33 -7.74
N LYS A 114 1.74 -11.95 -7.80
CA LYS A 114 0.87 -12.03 -8.99
C LYS A 114 0.04 -10.77 -9.12
N TYR A 115 -0.37 -10.48 -10.35
CA TYR A 115 -1.34 -9.40 -10.56
C TYR A 115 -2.72 -9.80 -10.02
N MET A 116 -3.32 -8.89 -9.26
CA MET A 116 -4.71 -8.99 -8.79
C MET A 116 -5.36 -7.60 -8.82
N GLN A 117 -6.65 -7.57 -9.11
CA GLN A 117 -7.49 -6.39 -8.89
C GLN A 117 -8.21 -6.56 -7.56
N LEU A 118 -8.16 -5.55 -6.74
CA LEU A 118 -8.71 -5.52 -5.39
C LEU A 118 -9.47 -4.22 -5.14
N GLU A 119 -10.17 -4.20 -4.03
CA GLU A 119 -10.79 -3.01 -3.48
C GLU A 119 -10.47 -2.94 -1.99
N TYR A 120 -9.99 -1.80 -1.53
CA TYR A 120 -9.62 -1.58 -0.15
C TYR A 120 -10.64 -0.63 0.49
N ASP A 121 -11.69 -1.21 1.10
CA ASP A 121 -12.82 -0.45 1.69
C ASP A 121 -13.39 0.60 0.72
N GLY A 122 -13.65 0.19 -0.53
CA GLY A 122 -14.16 1.04 -1.61
C GLY A 122 -13.08 1.72 -2.46
N ILE A 123 -11.83 1.78 -2.03
CA ILE A 123 -10.74 2.40 -2.79
C ILE A 123 -10.17 1.37 -3.78
N PRO A 124 -10.06 1.68 -5.07
CA PRO A 124 -9.47 0.76 -6.04
C PRO A 124 -8.03 0.38 -5.68
N GLY A 125 -7.73 -0.90 -5.77
CA GLY A 125 -6.41 -1.42 -5.50
C GLY A 125 -5.95 -2.47 -6.49
N ILE A 126 -4.64 -2.66 -6.56
CA ILE A 126 -4.02 -3.75 -7.31
C ILE A 126 -2.89 -4.37 -6.51
N LEU A 127 -2.61 -5.63 -6.79
CA LEU A 127 -1.32 -6.22 -6.51
C LEU A 127 -0.51 -6.33 -7.79
N CYS A 128 0.75 -5.97 -7.67
CA CYS A 128 1.69 -5.99 -8.79
C CYS A 128 2.34 -7.36 -8.94
N ARG A 129 2.62 -7.70 -10.17
CA ARG A 129 3.44 -8.85 -10.52
C ARG A 129 4.86 -8.67 -9.99
N SER A 130 5.49 -9.75 -9.51
CA SER A 130 6.89 -9.75 -9.10
C SER A 130 7.76 -10.66 -9.98
N ASN A 131 9.07 -10.48 -9.91
CA ASN A 131 10.03 -11.38 -10.54
C ASN A 131 10.06 -12.77 -9.92
N LEU A 132 9.61 -12.92 -8.67
CA LEU A 132 9.41 -14.24 -8.09
C LEU A 132 8.29 -14.96 -8.84
N ARG A 133 8.57 -16.16 -9.33
CA ARG A 133 7.72 -16.84 -10.32
C ARG A 133 6.33 -17.24 -9.83
N ALA A 134 6.11 -17.33 -8.52
CA ALA A 134 4.82 -17.70 -7.92
C ALA A 134 4.18 -18.94 -8.59
N LYS A 135 4.97 -20.00 -8.82
CA LYS A 135 4.61 -21.26 -9.53
C LYS A 135 4.45 -21.11 -11.05
N GLU A 136 4.72 -19.97 -11.63
CA GLU A 136 4.73 -19.78 -13.09
C GLU A 136 6.13 -20.03 -13.70
N LYS A 137 6.20 -20.21 -15.00
CA LYS A 137 7.47 -20.50 -15.71
C LYS A 137 8.43 -19.31 -15.69
N THR A 138 7.92 -18.09 -15.71
CA THR A 138 8.70 -16.85 -15.78
C THR A 138 8.29 -15.84 -14.73
N GLY A 139 9.23 -15.04 -14.25
CA GLY A 139 8.97 -13.84 -13.49
C GLY A 139 8.41 -12.72 -14.35
N GLY A 140 8.23 -11.56 -13.76
CA GLY A 140 7.73 -10.38 -14.46
C GLY A 140 7.55 -9.19 -13.52
N TYR A 141 6.90 -8.16 -14.04
CA TYR A 141 6.59 -6.93 -13.32
C TYR A 141 5.31 -6.30 -13.85
N SER A 142 4.80 -5.32 -13.14
CA SER A 142 3.69 -4.51 -13.63
C SER A 142 4.23 -3.19 -14.20
N LEU A 143 3.67 -2.76 -15.33
CA LEU A 143 3.86 -1.44 -15.88
C LEU A 143 2.63 -0.60 -15.57
N CYS A 144 2.85 0.64 -15.14
CA CYS A 144 1.81 1.61 -14.90
C CYS A 144 2.01 2.78 -15.89
N GLU A 145 1.05 2.96 -16.78
CA GLU A 145 0.98 4.10 -17.71
C GLU A 145 -0.07 5.06 -17.19
N VAL A 146 0.31 6.29 -16.94
CA VAL A 146 -0.59 7.33 -16.44
C VAL A 146 -0.79 8.38 -17.49
N THR A 147 -2.06 8.66 -17.80
CA THR A 147 -2.49 9.74 -18.68
C THR A 147 -3.31 10.76 -17.86
N PRO A 148 -3.67 11.93 -18.42
CA PRO A 148 -4.51 12.88 -17.69
C PRO A 148 -5.84 12.30 -17.18
N ASP A 149 -6.39 11.30 -17.86
CA ASP A 149 -7.72 10.76 -17.58
C ASP A 149 -7.72 9.34 -16.98
N SER A 150 -6.62 8.60 -17.14
CA SER A 150 -6.60 7.16 -16.85
C SER A 150 -5.25 6.66 -16.36
N ILE A 151 -5.30 5.62 -15.55
CA ILE A 151 -4.16 4.77 -15.18
C ILE A 151 -4.36 3.42 -15.85
N PHE A 152 -3.44 3.01 -16.70
CA PHE A 152 -3.44 1.69 -17.34
C PHE A 152 -2.41 0.79 -16.70
N ILE A 153 -2.82 -0.41 -16.35
CA ILE A 153 -1.91 -1.41 -15.74
C ILE A 153 -1.69 -2.55 -16.73
N TYR A 154 -0.42 -2.84 -16.96
CA TYR A 154 0.00 -3.96 -17.79
C TYR A 154 0.81 -4.95 -16.96
N GLU A 155 0.58 -6.23 -17.16
CA GLU A 155 1.45 -7.30 -16.68
C GLU A 155 2.47 -7.64 -17.75
N HIS A 156 3.75 -7.54 -17.42
CA HIS A 156 4.83 -7.95 -18.29
C HIS A 156 5.52 -9.20 -17.73
N LYS A 157 5.26 -10.33 -18.34
CA LYS A 157 6.02 -11.58 -18.11
C LYS A 157 7.26 -11.57 -18.97
N ILE A 158 8.41 -11.90 -18.38
CA ILE A 158 9.71 -11.88 -19.09
C ILE A 158 9.61 -12.74 -20.36
N GLY A 159 10.06 -12.17 -21.48
CA GLY A 159 10.00 -12.82 -22.79
C GLY A 159 8.65 -12.69 -23.53
N ASN A 160 7.68 -11.96 -22.98
CA ASN A 160 6.38 -11.74 -23.61
C ASN A 160 6.08 -10.25 -23.80
N VAL A 161 5.15 -9.94 -24.67
CA VAL A 161 4.62 -8.57 -24.80
C VAL A 161 3.77 -8.23 -23.56
N PRO A 162 3.86 -7.01 -23.03
CA PRO A 162 3.00 -6.58 -21.93
C PRO A 162 1.51 -6.73 -22.27
N THR A 163 0.75 -7.26 -21.33
CA THR A 163 -0.69 -7.44 -21.49
C THR A 163 -1.45 -6.51 -20.56
N ARG A 164 -2.36 -5.71 -21.10
CA ARG A 164 -3.22 -4.81 -20.31
C ARG A 164 -4.12 -5.63 -19.39
N LYS A 165 -4.12 -5.27 -18.12
CA LYS A 165 -4.87 -5.95 -17.04
C LYS A 165 -5.98 -5.09 -16.46
N GLY A 166 -5.79 -3.78 -16.42
CA GLY A 166 -6.77 -2.87 -15.83
C GLY A 166 -6.66 -1.45 -16.36
N ALA A 167 -7.71 -0.70 -16.10
CA ALA A 167 -7.77 0.75 -16.30
C ALA A 167 -8.54 1.37 -15.13
N TYR A 168 -8.00 2.47 -14.61
CA TYR A 168 -8.58 3.22 -13.50
C TYR A 168 -8.68 4.68 -13.88
N SER A 169 -9.72 5.38 -13.39
CA SER A 169 -9.90 6.79 -13.70
C SER A 169 -8.95 7.67 -12.90
N MET A 170 -8.34 8.65 -13.56
CA MET A 170 -7.63 9.75 -12.91
C MET A 170 -8.57 10.89 -12.48
N THR A 171 -9.81 10.87 -12.96
CA THR A 171 -10.85 11.84 -12.63
C THR A 171 -11.89 11.21 -11.71
N GLY A 172 -12.62 12.04 -10.97
CA GLY A 172 -13.66 11.59 -10.06
C GLY A 172 -13.34 11.88 -8.60
N MET A 173 -14.33 11.63 -7.76
CA MET A 173 -14.33 12.00 -6.35
C MET A 173 -14.12 10.77 -5.45
N ASN A 174 -14.06 11.02 -4.16
CA ASN A 174 -13.82 10.04 -3.11
C ASN A 174 -14.73 8.80 -3.20
N TYR A 175 -14.16 7.68 -2.94
CA TYR A 175 -14.85 6.39 -2.94
C TYR A 175 -15.67 6.21 -1.66
N PRO A 176 -16.94 5.76 -1.76
CA PRO A 176 -17.72 5.41 -0.57
C PRO A 176 -17.11 4.20 0.13
N LYS A 177 -17.29 4.10 1.46
CA LYS A 177 -16.91 2.90 2.19
C LYS A 177 -17.73 1.70 1.72
N SER A 178 -17.06 0.64 1.30
CA SER A 178 -17.71 -0.62 0.94
C SER A 178 -18.03 -1.47 2.18
N ASN A 179 -17.23 -1.38 3.22
CA ASN A 179 -17.36 -2.12 4.48
C ASN A 179 -17.90 -1.25 5.61
N ALA A 180 -18.97 -0.46 5.35
CA ALA A 180 -19.57 0.41 6.35
C ALA A 180 -20.01 -0.31 7.65
N GLY A 181 -20.25 -1.61 7.58
CA GLY A 181 -20.61 -2.46 8.73
C GLY A 181 -19.45 -3.25 9.34
N TYR A 182 -18.20 -3.09 8.83
CA TYR A 182 -17.08 -3.78 9.42
C TYR A 182 -16.79 -3.25 10.83
N PRO A 183 -16.85 -4.12 11.87
CA PRO A 183 -16.64 -3.66 13.23
C PRO A 183 -15.18 -3.23 13.40
N ARG A 184 -15.00 -1.95 13.65
CA ARG A 184 -13.70 -1.41 14.05
C ARG A 184 -13.40 -1.88 15.46
N PRO A 185 -12.18 -2.32 15.79
CA PRO A 185 -11.82 -2.61 17.17
C PRO A 185 -12.00 -1.35 18.02
N ASP A 186 -12.77 -1.45 19.09
CA ASP A 186 -12.89 -0.37 20.07
C ASP A 186 -11.86 -0.56 21.18
N TYR A 187 -10.71 0.04 21.03
CA TYR A 187 -9.64 0.01 22.03
C TYR A 187 -9.93 0.82 23.29
N SER A 188 -11.05 1.57 23.32
CA SER A 188 -11.48 2.31 24.51
C SER A 188 -12.07 1.41 25.60
N VAL A 189 -12.54 0.22 25.21
CA VAL A 189 -13.24 -0.71 26.10
C VAL A 189 -12.29 -1.53 26.99
N ASN A 190 -11.04 -1.75 26.56
CA ASN A 190 -10.05 -2.53 27.32
C ASN A 190 -9.11 -1.61 28.11
N LYS A 191 -9.63 -0.91 29.10
CA LYS A 191 -8.82 -0.06 29.99
C LYS A 191 -8.25 -0.79 31.21
N GLU A 192 -8.57 -2.04 31.41
CA GLU A 192 -8.01 -2.84 32.50
C GLU A 192 -6.85 -3.70 31.97
N PHE A 193 -5.65 -3.12 31.97
CA PHE A 193 -4.46 -3.95 31.93
C PHE A 193 -4.40 -4.78 33.23
N PRO A 194 -4.12 -6.08 33.17
CA PRO A 194 -3.89 -6.85 34.38
C PRO A 194 -2.78 -6.17 35.16
N GLN A 195 -3.08 -5.81 36.41
CA GLN A 195 -2.07 -5.31 37.33
C GLN A 195 -1.07 -6.45 37.55
N VAL A 196 0.16 -6.27 37.08
CA VAL A 196 1.24 -7.18 37.34
C VAL A 196 1.59 -7.03 38.85
N SER A 197 1.21 -8.02 39.65
CA SER A 197 1.58 -8.13 41.06
C SER A 197 3.01 -8.65 41.22
#